data_91548e18993b138524b15877ed918a60
#
_entry.id   91548e18993b138524b15877ed918a60
#
_cell.length_a   1.000
_cell.length_b   1.000
_cell.length_c   1.000
_cell.angle_alpha   90.00
_cell.angle_beta   90.00
_cell.angle_gamma   90.00
#
_symmetry.space_group_name_H-M   'P 1'
#
loop_
_entity.id
_entity.type
_entity.pdbx_description
1 polymer ?
#
loop_
_entity_poly.entity_id
_entity_poly.type
_entity_poly.pdbx_seq_one_letter_code
_entity_poly.pdbx_strand_id
1 'polypeptide(L)'
;MKHTITLAITATVLIGTFRAAAATQPNVIVILGDDMGIDSVSAFNPKMGMKTPAIDRLANEGMSFMDAHSTSGVCSPTRYGLLTGRYNWRSRLKRGIVGKWERPLIADARLTLPEMFREQGYATCMIGKWHLGWHWPKKGGSVTQKIDEIDFTKPINGGPNSHGFDYYFGDDVPNWPPYAWRENERLIGNPTAQMKQGTMVDVSAGPAVADWDFSAVLLEYGKRCTEYVRGRKTKKQPFSLYFPMPSPHTPIAPGGKFKGITGISPYADFLVESDWAVGEIMKALDETGQADNTVVFFTCDNGTSPKANFPQLDAAGVHLNANWRGWKADAYEGGHRVPFIVRWPGRIKPGTRSDETIVLTDIMASCAGILGTELSANTAEDSVNLLPVLRGGKMEKPLHDVVIHHSVSGHFAIRKGQWKLLLCRGSGGWSPPREAEATKQNLPMLQLYDLASDPKESKNLQAKYPDKVKELAADLAKAFRNGRTTPGPHQQNEGWPYVVPKPLLQKIPQLADPKIKS
;
A
#
# COMPACT_ATOMS: atom_id res chain seq x y z
N MET A 1 54.45 -37.32 65.77
CA MET A 1 53.94 -37.54 64.42
C MET A 1 52.51 -37.01 64.36
N LYS A 2 52.33 -35.86 63.77
CA LYS A 2 51.02 -35.24 63.61
C LYS A 2 50.57 -35.44 62.13
N HIS A 3 49.50 -36.17 61.92
CA HIS A 3 48.92 -36.37 60.57
C HIS A 3 47.92 -35.28 60.32
N THR A 4 48.18 -34.43 59.31
CA THR A 4 47.24 -33.42 58.80
C THR A 4 46.49 -34.04 57.68
N ILE A 5 45.15 -34.15 57.81
CA ILE A 5 44.24 -34.62 56.80
C ILE A 5 43.73 -33.38 56.02
N THR A 6 44.07 -33.27 54.73
CA THR A 6 43.61 -32.23 53.85
C THR A 6 42.35 -32.70 53.20
N LEU A 7 41.22 -32.06 53.48
CA LEU A 7 39.91 -32.32 52.84
C LEU A 7 39.81 -31.49 51.54
N ALA A 8 39.81 -32.13 50.39
CA ALA A 8 39.57 -31.47 49.12
C ALA A 8 38.03 -31.41 48.85
N ILE A 9 37.47 -30.19 48.83
CA ILE A 9 36.11 -29.94 48.46
C ILE A 9 36.07 -29.70 46.95
N THR A 10 35.49 -30.65 46.21
CA THR A 10 35.26 -30.52 44.77
C THR A 10 33.90 -29.81 44.55
N ALA A 11 33.94 -28.54 44.18
CA ALA A 11 32.74 -27.79 43.82
C ALA A 11 32.33 -28.15 42.38
N THR A 12 31.26 -28.89 42.21
CA THR A 12 30.65 -29.18 40.91
C THR A 12 29.81 -27.99 40.49
N VAL A 13 30.31 -27.18 39.54
CA VAL A 13 29.55 -26.09 38.92
C VAL A 13 28.60 -26.68 37.88
N LEU A 14 27.31 -26.74 38.20
CA LEU A 14 26.25 -27.02 37.20
C LEU A 14 26.10 -25.80 36.28
N ILE A 15 26.71 -25.83 35.10
CA ILE A 15 26.42 -24.86 34.03
C ILE A 15 25.09 -25.25 33.42
N GLY A 16 24.02 -24.66 33.94
CA GLY A 16 22.71 -24.72 33.31
C GLY A 16 22.74 -23.97 31.97
N THR A 17 22.78 -24.69 30.88
CA THR A 17 22.58 -24.10 29.53
C THR A 17 21.13 -23.65 29.44
N PHE A 18 20.87 -22.38 29.75
CA PHE A 18 19.63 -21.74 29.32
C PHE A 18 19.65 -21.74 27.78
N ARG A 19 19.03 -22.74 27.15
CA ARG A 19 18.59 -22.63 25.78
C ARG A 19 17.53 -21.52 25.77
N ALA A 20 17.89 -20.32 25.34
CA ALA A 20 16.90 -19.34 24.95
C ALA A 20 15.94 -20.04 23.98
N ALA A 21 14.66 -20.18 24.35
CA ALA A 21 13.65 -20.68 23.43
C ALA A 21 13.75 -19.82 22.17
N ALA A 22 14.01 -20.43 21.03
CA ALA A 22 14.04 -19.71 19.76
C ALA A 22 12.72 -18.94 19.68
N ALA A 23 12.79 -17.61 19.61
CA ALA A 23 11.59 -16.78 19.55
C ALA A 23 10.77 -17.27 18.35
N THR A 24 9.54 -17.68 18.61
CA THR A 24 8.65 -18.13 17.53
C THR A 24 8.46 -17.00 16.54
N GLN A 25 8.68 -17.28 15.26
CA GLN A 25 8.46 -16.28 14.19
C GLN A 25 7.02 -15.76 14.30
N PRO A 26 6.79 -14.43 14.29
CA PRO A 26 5.44 -13.89 14.41
C PRO A 26 4.64 -14.12 13.13
N ASN A 27 3.33 -14.25 13.23
CA ASN A 27 2.47 -14.08 12.09
C ASN A 27 2.51 -12.63 11.61
N VAL A 28 2.25 -12.39 10.33
CA VAL A 28 2.23 -11.03 9.76
C VAL A 28 0.95 -10.83 8.98
N ILE A 29 0.21 -9.78 9.32
CA ILE A 29 -1.00 -9.36 8.60
C ILE A 29 -0.75 -7.97 8.03
N VAL A 30 -1.00 -7.78 6.73
CA VAL A 30 -0.98 -6.48 6.06
C VAL A 30 -2.38 -6.18 5.57
N ILE A 31 -3.03 -5.18 6.15
CA ILE A 31 -4.36 -4.70 5.76
C ILE A 31 -4.18 -3.43 4.95
N LEU A 32 -4.70 -3.41 3.73
CA LEU A 32 -4.62 -2.28 2.81
C LEU A 32 -6.03 -1.80 2.44
N GLY A 33 -6.43 -0.62 2.91
CA GLY A 33 -7.64 0.05 2.46
C GLY A 33 -7.51 0.55 1.01
N ASP A 34 -8.63 0.89 0.40
CA ASP A 34 -8.71 1.40 -0.97
C ASP A 34 -9.44 2.75 -0.97
N ASP A 35 -8.77 3.82 -1.36
CA ASP A 35 -9.33 5.19 -1.38
C ASP A 35 -9.58 5.81 0.02
N MET A 36 -8.78 5.48 1.02
CA MET A 36 -8.83 6.06 2.36
C MET A 36 -7.59 6.93 2.63
N GLY A 37 -7.70 8.25 2.49
CA GLY A 37 -6.63 9.16 2.93
C GLY A 37 -6.45 9.15 4.46
N ILE A 38 -5.37 9.76 4.94
CA ILE A 38 -5.06 9.82 6.38
C ILE A 38 -6.20 10.43 7.22
N ASP A 39 -6.94 11.40 6.67
CA ASP A 39 -8.06 12.06 7.32
C ASP A 39 -9.31 11.16 7.46
N SER A 40 -9.34 9.99 6.80
CA SER A 40 -10.45 9.02 6.87
C SER A 40 -10.36 8.06 8.06
N VAL A 41 -9.41 8.26 8.98
CA VAL A 41 -9.25 7.46 10.21
C VAL A 41 -9.26 8.38 11.43
N SER A 42 -10.16 8.12 12.38
CA SER A 42 -10.37 9.01 13.53
C SER A 42 -9.15 9.14 14.45
N ALA A 43 -8.26 8.15 14.52
CA ALA A 43 -7.00 8.25 15.27
C ALA A 43 -6.03 9.30 14.70
N PHE A 44 -6.09 9.60 13.40
CA PHE A 44 -5.28 10.63 12.73
C PHE A 44 -6.01 11.96 12.60
N ASN A 45 -7.34 11.95 12.54
CA ASN A 45 -8.17 13.13 12.38
C ASN A 45 -9.23 13.22 13.49
N PRO A 46 -8.92 13.81 14.66
CA PRO A 46 -9.87 13.95 15.76
C PRO A 46 -11.13 14.76 15.40
N LYS A 47 -11.06 15.57 14.33
CA LYS A 47 -12.16 16.39 13.82
C LYS A 47 -12.93 15.73 12.67
N MET A 48 -12.69 14.44 12.43
CA MET A 48 -13.28 13.70 11.31
C MET A 48 -14.81 13.71 11.31
N GLY A 49 -15.45 13.80 12.49
CA GLY A 49 -16.91 13.75 12.62
C GLY A 49 -17.51 12.33 12.63
N MET A 50 -16.68 11.31 12.38
CA MET A 50 -17.00 9.88 12.48
C MET A 50 -15.97 9.15 13.32
N LYS A 51 -16.25 7.89 13.67
CA LYS A 51 -15.30 7.02 14.38
C LYS A 51 -14.97 5.77 13.58
N THR A 52 -13.72 5.34 13.73
CA THR A 52 -13.18 4.08 13.18
C THR A 52 -12.62 3.25 14.34
N PRO A 53 -13.50 2.72 15.23
CA PRO A 53 -13.08 2.17 16.51
C PRO A 53 -12.14 0.98 16.42
N ALA A 54 -12.25 0.14 15.38
CA ALA A 54 -11.36 -1.00 15.19
C ALA A 54 -9.96 -0.56 14.72
N ILE A 55 -9.88 0.40 13.81
CA ILE A 55 -8.60 0.97 13.36
C ILE A 55 -7.99 1.82 14.49
N ASP A 56 -8.81 2.57 15.24
CA ASP A 56 -8.36 3.31 16.43
C ASP A 56 -7.80 2.37 17.51
N ARG A 57 -8.36 1.17 17.67
CA ARG A 57 -7.80 0.13 18.53
C ARG A 57 -6.38 -0.25 18.10
N LEU A 58 -6.15 -0.48 16.80
CA LEU A 58 -4.80 -0.76 16.27
C LEU A 58 -3.82 0.38 16.60
N ALA A 59 -4.25 1.64 16.43
CA ALA A 59 -3.45 2.81 16.77
C ALA A 59 -3.12 2.90 18.26
N ASN A 60 -4.10 2.62 19.12
CA ASN A 60 -3.94 2.65 20.57
C ASN A 60 -3.07 1.50 21.11
N GLU A 61 -3.08 0.34 20.44
CA GLU A 61 -2.28 -0.83 20.80
C GLU A 61 -0.94 -0.91 20.06
N GLY A 62 -0.66 0.02 19.13
CA GLY A 62 0.52 0.06 18.27
C GLY A 62 1.20 1.41 18.16
N MET A 63 1.88 1.63 17.05
CA MET A 63 2.52 2.89 16.66
C MET A 63 1.86 3.43 15.39
N SER A 64 1.53 4.72 15.39
CA SER A 64 0.99 5.46 14.23
C SER A 64 2.07 6.34 13.62
N PHE A 65 2.24 6.27 12.30
CA PHE A 65 3.13 7.17 11.56
C PHE A 65 2.34 8.34 11.00
N MET A 66 2.68 9.56 11.43
CA MET A 66 1.96 10.77 11.06
C MET A 66 2.35 11.30 9.68
N ASP A 67 3.43 10.79 9.11
CA ASP A 67 4.01 11.20 7.83
C ASP A 67 4.28 10.00 6.91
N ALA A 68 3.21 9.23 6.66
CA ALA A 68 3.25 8.03 5.82
C ALA A 68 2.65 8.27 4.44
N HIS A 69 3.29 7.75 3.41
CA HIS A 69 2.94 8.00 2.02
C HIS A 69 2.83 6.73 1.19
N SER A 70 1.80 6.69 0.33
CA SER A 70 1.77 5.74 -0.78
C SER A 70 2.76 6.16 -1.87
N THR A 71 3.17 5.22 -2.72
CA THR A 71 4.13 5.49 -3.82
C THR A 71 3.50 6.31 -4.95
N SER A 72 2.18 6.32 -5.03
CA SER A 72 1.41 7.02 -6.05
C SER A 72 0.05 7.43 -5.49
N GLY A 73 -0.59 8.40 -6.15
CA GLY A 73 -1.96 8.81 -5.84
C GLY A 73 -3.05 7.82 -6.30
N VAL A 74 -2.69 6.60 -6.78
CA VAL A 74 -3.64 5.60 -7.30
C VAL A 74 -3.20 4.15 -7.00
N CYS A 75 -4.15 3.23 -7.11
CA CYS A 75 -4.11 1.85 -6.61
C CYS A 75 -2.96 0.96 -7.12
N SER A 76 -2.95 0.56 -8.43
CA SER A 76 -1.97 -0.43 -8.96
C SER A 76 -0.51 -0.04 -8.70
N PRO A 77 -0.09 1.22 -8.91
CA PRO A 77 1.25 1.67 -8.59
C PRO A 77 1.65 1.39 -7.14
N THR A 78 0.77 1.71 -6.20
CA THR A 78 1.02 1.54 -4.77
C THR A 78 1.05 0.06 -4.39
N ARG A 79 0.12 -0.75 -4.90
CA ARG A 79 0.09 -2.21 -4.67
C ARG A 79 1.36 -2.89 -5.18
N TYR A 80 1.87 -2.46 -6.35
CA TYR A 80 3.17 -2.88 -6.85
C TYR A 80 4.29 -2.50 -5.87
N GLY A 81 4.31 -1.24 -5.42
CA GLY A 81 5.35 -0.74 -4.51
C GLY A 81 5.38 -1.49 -3.18
N LEU A 82 4.22 -1.73 -2.57
CA LEU A 82 4.07 -2.47 -1.32
C LEU A 82 4.58 -3.91 -1.44
N LEU A 83 4.20 -4.62 -2.53
CA LEU A 83 4.56 -6.02 -2.70
C LEU A 83 6.00 -6.26 -3.15
N THR A 84 6.69 -5.24 -3.69
CA THR A 84 8.04 -5.41 -4.27
C THR A 84 9.12 -4.54 -3.60
N GLY A 85 8.74 -3.61 -2.72
CA GLY A 85 9.68 -2.64 -2.14
C GLY A 85 10.29 -1.68 -3.17
N ARG A 86 9.62 -1.47 -4.33
CA ARG A 86 10.15 -0.75 -5.48
C ARG A 86 9.10 0.17 -6.08
N TYR A 87 9.45 1.39 -6.44
CA TYR A 87 8.50 2.29 -7.09
C TYR A 87 8.00 1.75 -8.43
N ASN A 88 6.69 1.91 -8.70
CA ASN A 88 6.03 1.44 -9.94
C ASN A 88 6.63 2.04 -11.22
N TRP A 89 7.04 3.30 -11.20
CA TRP A 89 7.62 3.98 -12.37
C TRP A 89 8.98 3.41 -12.81
N ARG A 90 9.59 2.54 -12.01
CA ARG A 90 10.75 1.74 -12.42
C ARG A 90 10.34 0.53 -13.28
N SER A 91 9.06 0.14 -13.26
CA SER A 91 8.48 -0.90 -14.13
C SER A 91 7.94 -0.29 -15.45
N ARG A 92 7.22 -1.09 -16.23
CA ARG A 92 6.51 -0.61 -17.43
C ARG A 92 5.39 0.41 -17.14
N LEU A 93 4.88 0.48 -15.89
CA LEU A 93 3.76 1.35 -15.53
C LEU A 93 4.26 2.75 -15.17
N LYS A 94 4.37 3.63 -16.18
CA LYS A 94 4.86 5.01 -16.04
C LYS A 94 3.78 6.01 -15.65
N ARG A 95 2.51 5.67 -15.86
CA ARG A 95 1.32 6.48 -15.54
C ARG A 95 0.09 5.59 -15.48
N GLY A 96 -0.99 6.09 -14.87
CA GLY A 96 -2.26 5.40 -14.79
C GLY A 96 -2.22 4.19 -13.86
N ILE A 97 -3.04 3.23 -14.20
CA ILE A 97 -3.23 1.97 -13.48
C ILE A 97 -3.14 0.81 -14.47
N VAL A 98 -2.98 -0.41 -13.99
CA VAL A 98 -3.10 -1.62 -14.80
C VAL A 98 -4.56 -1.75 -15.26
N GLY A 99 -4.78 -1.91 -16.55
CA GLY A 99 -6.12 -2.01 -17.14
C GLY A 99 -6.77 -3.40 -16.95
N LYS A 100 -8.07 -3.48 -17.25
CA LYS A 100 -8.94 -4.66 -16.99
C LYS A 100 -8.40 -5.99 -17.50
N TRP A 101 -7.81 -5.98 -18.69
CA TRP A 101 -7.38 -7.19 -19.39
C TRP A 101 -5.87 -7.21 -19.60
N GLU A 102 -5.15 -6.33 -18.90
CA GLU A 102 -3.71 -6.24 -19.05
C GLU A 102 -2.97 -7.41 -18.42
N ARG A 103 -1.79 -7.67 -19.01
CA ARG A 103 -0.83 -8.66 -18.50
C ARG A 103 -0.29 -8.26 -17.12
N PRO A 104 0.26 -9.21 -16.35
CA PRO A 104 0.89 -8.95 -15.05
C PRO A 104 1.89 -7.80 -15.09
N LEU A 105 1.86 -6.95 -14.07
CA LEU A 105 2.80 -5.84 -13.89
C LEU A 105 4.10 -6.32 -13.24
N ILE A 106 4.01 -7.21 -12.29
CA ILE A 106 5.16 -7.80 -11.61
C ILE A 106 5.83 -8.78 -12.58
N ALA A 107 7.13 -8.63 -12.80
CA ALA A 107 7.90 -9.56 -13.60
C ALA A 107 8.19 -10.84 -12.77
N ASP A 108 8.20 -12.00 -13.42
CA ASP A 108 8.37 -13.30 -12.75
C ASP A 108 9.68 -13.42 -11.94
N ALA A 109 10.74 -12.72 -12.38
CA ALA A 109 12.02 -12.68 -11.67
C ALA A 109 12.07 -11.67 -10.51
N ARG A 110 10.99 -10.92 -10.24
CA ARG A 110 10.94 -9.91 -9.19
C ARG A 110 10.48 -10.54 -7.88
N LEU A 111 11.37 -10.63 -6.89
CA LEU A 111 10.99 -11.08 -5.55
C LEU A 111 9.87 -10.20 -4.99
N THR A 112 8.84 -10.84 -4.49
CA THR A 112 7.68 -10.21 -3.85
C THR A 112 7.67 -10.47 -2.35
N LEU A 113 6.92 -9.66 -1.62
CA LEU A 113 6.72 -9.82 -0.18
C LEU A 113 6.23 -11.23 0.21
N PRO A 114 5.20 -11.82 -0.43
CA PRO A 114 4.78 -13.19 -0.12
C PRO A 114 5.80 -14.26 -0.51
N GLU A 115 6.56 -14.10 -1.61
CA GLU A 115 7.65 -15.03 -1.94
C GLU A 115 8.72 -15.05 -0.85
N MET A 116 9.13 -13.86 -0.36
CA MET A 116 10.06 -13.77 0.77
C MET A 116 9.51 -14.49 2.01
N PHE A 117 8.22 -14.33 2.34
CA PHE A 117 7.59 -15.07 3.45
C PHE A 117 7.61 -16.57 3.22
N ARG A 118 7.27 -17.02 2.01
CA ARG A 118 7.26 -18.45 1.65
C ARG A 118 8.65 -19.07 1.76
N GLU A 119 9.70 -18.36 1.31
CA GLU A 119 11.10 -18.79 1.46
C GLU A 119 11.52 -18.95 2.93
N GLN A 120 10.89 -18.19 3.84
CA GLN A 120 11.09 -18.29 5.29
C GLN A 120 10.13 -19.29 5.97
N GLY A 121 9.44 -20.13 5.19
CA GLY A 121 8.58 -21.21 5.69
C GLY A 121 7.18 -20.79 6.13
N TYR A 122 6.73 -19.59 5.80
CA TYR A 122 5.36 -19.13 6.09
C TYR A 122 4.34 -19.75 5.14
N ALA A 123 3.12 -19.96 5.65
CA ALA A 123 1.95 -20.10 4.79
C ALA A 123 1.50 -18.69 4.36
N THR A 124 1.31 -18.49 3.07
CA THR A 124 1.02 -17.17 2.51
C THR A 124 -0.40 -17.12 1.94
N CYS A 125 -1.15 -16.10 2.33
CA CYS A 125 -2.55 -15.94 1.96
C CYS A 125 -2.84 -14.52 1.48
N MET A 126 -3.64 -14.40 0.43
CA MET A 126 -4.23 -13.13 0.02
C MET A 126 -5.75 -13.27 -0.10
N ILE A 127 -6.48 -12.33 0.50
CA ILE A 127 -7.94 -12.24 0.37
C ILE A 127 -8.29 -10.80 0.03
N GLY A 128 -8.84 -10.57 -1.17
CA GLY A 128 -9.26 -9.23 -1.62
C GLY A 128 -8.83 -8.86 -3.03
N LYS A 129 -8.74 -7.54 -3.28
CA LYS A 129 -8.48 -6.92 -4.58
C LYS A 129 -7.01 -7.07 -5.02
N TRP A 130 -6.78 -7.61 -6.24
CA TRP A 130 -5.43 -7.76 -6.81
C TRP A 130 -4.93 -6.51 -7.55
N HIS A 131 -5.54 -6.17 -8.67
CA HIS A 131 -5.28 -5.01 -9.51
C HIS A 131 -3.83 -4.87 -10.04
N LEU A 132 -3.17 -5.97 -10.32
CA LEU A 132 -1.82 -5.98 -10.89
C LEU A 132 -1.69 -6.77 -12.19
N GLY A 133 -2.84 -7.14 -12.79
CA GLY A 133 -2.92 -7.81 -14.09
C GLY A 133 -2.83 -9.33 -14.02
N TRP A 134 -3.16 -9.98 -15.14
CA TRP A 134 -3.32 -11.41 -15.26
C TRP A 134 -2.87 -11.92 -16.63
N HIS A 135 -2.50 -13.19 -16.73
CA HIS A 135 -2.40 -13.91 -17.98
C HIS A 135 -3.77 -14.51 -18.31
N TRP A 136 -4.57 -13.78 -19.08
CA TRP A 136 -5.91 -14.20 -19.47
C TRP A 136 -5.83 -15.34 -20.48
N PRO A 137 -6.42 -16.53 -20.21
CA PRO A 137 -6.34 -17.68 -21.10
C PRO A 137 -7.14 -17.43 -22.38
N LYS A 138 -6.54 -17.71 -23.53
CA LYS A 138 -7.19 -17.57 -24.84
C LYS A 138 -7.90 -18.86 -25.25
N LYS A 139 -9.08 -18.73 -25.88
CA LYS A 139 -9.78 -19.83 -26.55
C LYS A 139 -8.87 -20.41 -27.64
N GLY A 140 -8.48 -21.69 -27.50
CA GLY A 140 -7.60 -22.36 -28.46
C GLY A 140 -6.18 -21.84 -28.56
N GLY A 141 -5.72 -21.04 -27.58
CA GLY A 141 -4.38 -20.45 -27.59
C GLY A 141 -3.76 -20.31 -26.19
N SER A 142 -2.69 -19.50 -26.09
CA SER A 142 -1.97 -19.28 -24.83
C SER A 142 -2.63 -18.20 -23.98
N VAL A 143 -2.45 -16.92 -24.32
CA VAL A 143 -2.98 -15.77 -23.57
C VAL A 143 -3.49 -14.69 -24.51
N THR A 144 -4.39 -13.82 -24.01
CA THR A 144 -4.96 -12.68 -24.74
C THR A 144 -5.22 -11.49 -23.81
N GLN A 145 -5.41 -10.31 -24.38
CA GLN A 145 -5.92 -9.10 -23.71
C GLN A 145 -7.27 -8.66 -24.30
N LYS A 146 -7.87 -9.48 -25.16
CA LYS A 146 -9.16 -9.20 -25.80
C LYS A 146 -10.25 -10.03 -25.15
N ILE A 147 -11.25 -9.37 -24.59
CA ILE A 147 -12.32 -10.03 -23.83
C ILE A 147 -13.03 -11.14 -24.60
N ASP A 148 -13.29 -10.94 -25.89
CA ASP A 148 -14.01 -11.91 -26.74
C ASP A 148 -13.24 -13.22 -26.96
N GLU A 149 -11.93 -13.18 -26.77
CA GLU A 149 -11.04 -14.31 -26.92
C GLU A 149 -10.79 -15.07 -25.62
N ILE A 150 -11.19 -14.53 -24.45
CA ILE A 150 -10.92 -15.13 -23.14
C ILE A 150 -11.76 -16.39 -22.94
N ASP A 151 -11.10 -17.44 -22.44
CA ASP A 151 -11.74 -18.68 -21.98
C ASP A 151 -11.80 -18.69 -20.43
N PHE A 152 -12.91 -18.23 -19.88
CA PHE A 152 -13.10 -18.15 -18.42
C PHE A 152 -13.23 -19.52 -17.72
N THR A 153 -13.26 -20.63 -18.46
CA THR A 153 -13.29 -21.97 -17.91
C THR A 153 -11.88 -22.51 -17.58
N LYS A 154 -10.84 -21.82 -18.07
CA LYS A 154 -9.43 -22.19 -17.89
C LYS A 154 -8.80 -21.49 -16.69
N PRO A 155 -7.68 -22.02 -16.15
CA PRO A 155 -6.89 -21.31 -15.16
C PRO A 155 -6.41 -19.93 -15.65
N ILE A 156 -6.45 -18.95 -14.75
CA ILE A 156 -6.01 -17.57 -15.00
C ILE A 156 -4.73 -17.33 -14.19
N ASN A 157 -3.59 -17.47 -14.86
CA ASN A 157 -2.26 -17.38 -14.24
C ASN A 157 -1.75 -15.92 -14.14
N GLY A 158 -0.54 -15.74 -13.60
CA GLY A 158 0.11 -14.42 -13.47
C GLY A 158 -0.48 -13.53 -12.40
N GLY A 159 -1.38 -14.06 -11.58
CA GLY A 159 -1.98 -13.40 -10.43
C GLY A 159 -1.26 -13.71 -9.11
N PRO A 160 -1.96 -13.61 -7.97
CA PRO A 160 -1.38 -13.78 -6.64
C PRO A 160 -0.60 -15.08 -6.43
N ASN A 161 -1.13 -16.22 -6.91
CA ASN A 161 -0.46 -17.50 -6.74
C ASN A 161 0.86 -17.59 -7.52
N SER A 162 0.96 -16.92 -8.67
CA SER A 162 2.21 -16.83 -9.45
C SER A 162 3.28 -15.95 -8.79
N HIS A 163 2.89 -15.16 -7.77
CA HIS A 163 3.74 -14.21 -7.07
C HIS A 163 3.83 -14.50 -5.57
N GLY A 164 3.76 -15.79 -5.18
CA GLY A 164 4.14 -16.26 -3.86
C GLY A 164 3.02 -16.48 -2.85
N PHE A 165 1.74 -16.27 -3.20
CA PHE A 165 0.63 -16.65 -2.34
C PHE A 165 0.24 -18.12 -2.54
N ASP A 166 0.22 -18.89 -1.45
CA ASP A 166 -0.24 -20.29 -1.45
C ASP A 166 -1.77 -20.38 -1.63
N TYR A 167 -2.49 -19.39 -1.11
CA TYR A 167 -3.93 -19.28 -1.23
C TYR A 167 -4.35 -17.87 -1.61
N TYR A 168 -5.25 -17.77 -2.56
CA TYR A 168 -5.89 -16.54 -2.98
C TYR A 168 -7.41 -16.69 -3.06
N PHE A 169 -8.14 -15.69 -2.53
CA PHE A 169 -9.56 -15.51 -2.79
C PHE A 169 -9.85 -14.02 -2.99
N GLY A 170 -10.54 -13.68 -4.08
CA GLY A 170 -10.81 -12.27 -4.33
C GLY A 170 -11.38 -11.95 -5.70
N ASP A 171 -11.14 -10.72 -6.12
CA ASP A 171 -11.41 -10.20 -7.45
C ASP A 171 -10.22 -9.38 -7.98
N ASP A 172 -10.31 -8.90 -9.21
CA ASP A 172 -9.29 -7.98 -9.74
C ASP A 172 -9.54 -6.56 -9.23
N VAL A 173 -10.67 -5.97 -9.64
CA VAL A 173 -11.17 -4.68 -9.18
C VAL A 173 -12.69 -4.77 -9.09
N PRO A 174 -13.34 -4.39 -7.99
CA PRO A 174 -14.77 -4.66 -7.76
C PRO A 174 -15.72 -4.12 -8.83
N ASN A 175 -15.34 -3.02 -9.51
CA ASN A 175 -16.15 -2.39 -10.56
C ASN A 175 -15.77 -2.84 -11.98
N TRP A 176 -14.96 -3.90 -12.12
CA TRP A 176 -14.52 -4.44 -13.41
C TRP A 176 -14.92 -5.90 -13.62
N PRO A 177 -15.34 -6.28 -14.85
CA PRO A 177 -15.58 -7.68 -15.18
C PRO A 177 -14.27 -8.49 -15.28
N PRO A 178 -14.35 -9.81 -15.14
CA PRO A 178 -15.56 -10.59 -14.92
C PRO A 178 -16.03 -10.47 -13.47
N TYR A 179 -17.32 -10.24 -13.26
CA TYR A 179 -17.95 -10.20 -11.95
C TYR A 179 -18.20 -11.62 -11.47
N ALA A 180 -17.18 -12.19 -10.86
CA ALA A 180 -17.17 -13.52 -10.29
C ALA A 180 -16.04 -13.61 -9.25
N TRP A 181 -16.24 -14.39 -8.21
CA TRP A 181 -15.17 -14.71 -7.27
C TRP A 181 -14.06 -15.48 -7.97
N ARG A 182 -12.85 -15.27 -7.51
CA ARG A 182 -11.70 -16.10 -7.86
C ARG A 182 -11.20 -16.81 -6.62
N GLU A 183 -10.93 -18.09 -6.80
CA GLU A 183 -10.20 -18.88 -5.82
C GLU A 183 -8.98 -19.48 -6.49
N ASN A 184 -7.83 -19.06 -6.02
CA ASN A 184 -6.55 -19.34 -6.66
C ASN A 184 -6.57 -18.92 -8.15
N GLU A 185 -6.31 -19.84 -9.05
CA GLU A 185 -6.23 -19.56 -10.49
C GLU A 185 -7.56 -19.73 -11.24
N ARG A 186 -8.70 -19.89 -10.54
CA ARG A 186 -9.99 -20.17 -11.19
C ARG A 186 -11.11 -19.24 -10.73
N LEU A 187 -12.02 -18.98 -11.67
CA LEU A 187 -13.28 -18.36 -11.30
C LEU A 187 -14.19 -19.36 -10.58
N ILE A 188 -14.90 -18.89 -9.59
CA ILE A 188 -16.03 -19.61 -8.99
C ILE A 188 -17.28 -19.28 -9.80
N GLY A 189 -17.83 -20.31 -10.45
CA GLY A 189 -18.91 -20.15 -11.42
C GLY A 189 -18.41 -19.73 -12.81
N ASN A 190 -19.32 -19.76 -13.78
CA ASN A 190 -19.05 -19.34 -15.16
C ASN A 190 -19.76 -18.00 -15.42
N PRO A 191 -19.05 -16.92 -15.79
CA PRO A 191 -19.63 -15.61 -15.99
C PRO A 191 -20.36 -15.51 -17.35
N THR A 192 -21.51 -16.18 -17.46
CA THR A 192 -22.35 -16.22 -18.68
C THR A 192 -23.39 -15.09 -18.76
N ALA A 193 -23.71 -14.46 -17.63
CA ALA A 193 -24.54 -13.26 -17.60
C ALA A 193 -23.74 -12.01 -18.01
N GLN A 194 -24.44 -10.91 -18.25
CA GLN A 194 -23.84 -9.63 -18.62
C GLN A 194 -24.23 -8.54 -17.64
N MET A 195 -23.24 -7.97 -16.98
CA MET A 195 -23.40 -6.74 -16.20
C MET A 195 -23.54 -5.56 -17.16
N LYS A 196 -24.52 -4.68 -16.88
CA LYS A 196 -24.71 -3.45 -17.67
C LYS A 196 -23.79 -2.33 -17.16
N GLN A 197 -23.33 -1.49 -18.10
CA GLN A 197 -22.59 -0.28 -17.75
C GLN A 197 -23.43 0.62 -16.83
N GLY A 198 -22.82 1.10 -15.74
CA GLY A 198 -23.47 2.04 -14.84
C GLY A 198 -24.58 1.43 -13.95
N THR A 199 -24.62 0.10 -13.79
CA THR A 199 -25.49 -0.56 -12.79
C THR A 199 -25.30 0.06 -11.41
N MET A 200 -24.06 0.40 -11.08
CA MET A 200 -23.66 1.31 -9.98
C MET A 200 -22.59 2.27 -10.50
N VAL A 201 -22.20 3.25 -9.67
CA VAL A 201 -21.16 4.23 -10.01
C VAL A 201 -19.87 3.51 -10.40
N ASP A 202 -19.33 3.87 -11.56
CA ASP A 202 -18.10 3.36 -12.17
C ASP A 202 -18.12 1.85 -12.56
N VAL A 203 -19.25 1.15 -12.41
CA VAL A 203 -19.38 -0.25 -12.85
C VAL A 203 -19.32 -0.33 -14.36
N SER A 204 -18.43 -1.18 -14.87
CA SER A 204 -18.21 -1.41 -16.30
C SER A 204 -19.09 -2.55 -16.83
N ALA A 205 -19.52 -2.47 -18.09
CA ALA A 205 -20.18 -3.60 -18.75
C ALA A 205 -19.23 -4.79 -18.92
N GLY A 206 -19.77 -6.01 -18.85
CA GLY A 206 -19.03 -7.23 -19.14
C GLY A 206 -19.54 -8.49 -18.45
N PRO A 207 -18.82 -9.61 -18.60
CA PRO A 207 -19.24 -10.92 -18.09
C PRO A 207 -19.43 -10.92 -16.59
N ALA A 208 -20.49 -11.60 -16.12
CA ALA A 208 -20.83 -11.76 -14.72
C ALA A 208 -21.41 -13.15 -14.43
N VAL A 209 -21.28 -13.65 -13.22
CA VAL A 209 -22.17 -14.70 -12.71
C VAL A 209 -23.55 -14.12 -12.46
N ALA A 210 -24.59 -14.94 -12.56
CA ALA A 210 -25.99 -14.45 -12.56
C ALA A 210 -26.40 -13.78 -11.24
N ASP A 211 -25.81 -14.20 -10.15
CA ASP A 211 -26.12 -13.82 -8.76
C ASP A 211 -25.07 -12.89 -8.15
N TRP A 212 -24.27 -12.18 -8.97
CA TRP A 212 -23.26 -11.27 -8.44
C TRP A 212 -23.89 -10.12 -7.64
N ASP A 213 -23.47 -10.00 -6.38
CA ASP A 213 -23.91 -8.94 -5.47
C ASP A 213 -22.70 -8.13 -4.96
N PHE A 214 -22.62 -6.86 -5.38
CA PHE A 214 -21.58 -5.93 -4.93
C PHE A 214 -21.57 -5.71 -3.42
N SER A 215 -22.74 -5.78 -2.78
CA SER A 215 -22.88 -5.56 -1.34
C SER A 215 -22.37 -6.73 -0.49
N ALA A 216 -22.18 -7.89 -1.11
CA ALA A 216 -21.60 -9.05 -0.45
C ALA A 216 -20.06 -9.05 -0.42
N VAL A 217 -19.40 -8.20 -1.25
CA VAL A 217 -17.97 -8.33 -1.52
C VAL A 217 -17.13 -8.18 -0.26
N LEU A 218 -17.26 -7.08 0.47
CA LEU A 218 -16.45 -6.85 1.68
C LEU A 218 -16.82 -7.81 2.81
N LEU A 219 -18.10 -8.15 2.94
CA LEU A 219 -18.58 -9.11 3.94
C LEU A 219 -17.94 -10.49 3.75
N GLU A 220 -17.90 -10.99 2.51
CA GLU A 220 -17.29 -12.28 2.19
C GLU A 220 -15.78 -12.26 2.43
N TYR A 221 -15.09 -11.17 2.06
CA TYR A 221 -13.66 -11.03 2.35
C TYR A 221 -13.37 -11.02 3.85
N GLY A 222 -14.12 -10.24 4.64
CA GLY A 222 -13.99 -10.21 6.10
C GLY A 222 -14.21 -11.59 6.73
N LYS A 223 -15.25 -12.31 6.28
CA LYS A 223 -15.54 -13.69 6.70
C LYS A 223 -14.36 -14.62 6.38
N ARG A 224 -13.87 -14.63 5.14
CA ARG A 224 -12.76 -15.49 4.72
C ARG A 224 -11.45 -15.19 5.45
N CYS A 225 -11.15 -13.92 5.71
CA CYS A 225 -9.99 -13.54 6.54
C CYS A 225 -10.09 -14.12 7.95
N THR A 226 -11.25 -14.00 8.59
CA THR A 226 -11.46 -14.54 9.95
C THR A 226 -11.43 -16.06 9.98
N GLU A 227 -12.00 -16.73 8.99
CA GLU A 227 -11.93 -18.19 8.84
C GLU A 227 -10.48 -18.65 8.64
N TYR A 228 -9.70 -17.95 7.82
CA TYR A 228 -8.28 -18.24 7.65
C TYR A 228 -7.51 -18.11 8.96
N VAL A 229 -7.64 -16.98 9.68
CA VAL A 229 -6.99 -16.77 10.98
C VAL A 229 -7.36 -17.86 11.97
N ARG A 230 -8.67 -18.19 12.10
CA ARG A 230 -9.14 -19.26 12.99
C ARG A 230 -8.59 -20.63 12.60
N GLY A 231 -8.51 -20.92 11.30
CA GLY A 231 -7.95 -22.17 10.78
C GLY A 231 -6.45 -22.35 11.05
N ARG A 232 -5.74 -21.25 11.39
CA ARG A 232 -4.30 -21.28 11.75
C ARG A 232 -4.05 -21.54 13.23
N LYS A 233 -5.07 -21.51 14.10
CA LYS A 233 -4.93 -21.65 15.57
C LYS A 233 -4.07 -22.85 16.01
N THR A 234 -4.24 -23.99 15.36
CA THR A 234 -3.56 -25.25 15.72
C THR A 234 -2.31 -25.51 14.89
N LYS A 235 -1.97 -24.63 13.95
CA LYS A 235 -0.83 -24.81 13.06
C LYS A 235 0.43 -24.21 13.69
N LYS A 236 1.53 -24.97 13.69
CA LYS A 236 2.83 -24.47 14.17
C LYS A 236 3.52 -23.55 13.17
N GLN A 237 3.19 -23.71 11.87
CA GLN A 237 3.73 -22.88 10.79
C GLN A 237 3.20 -21.46 10.90
N PRO A 238 4.04 -20.43 10.93
CA PRO A 238 3.59 -19.05 10.91
C PRO A 238 2.89 -18.73 9.58
N PHE A 239 2.08 -17.67 9.55
CA PHE A 239 1.40 -17.24 8.35
C PHE A 239 1.62 -15.76 8.05
N SER A 240 1.53 -15.41 6.76
CA SER A 240 1.32 -14.05 6.31
C SER A 240 -0.03 -13.94 5.62
N LEU A 241 -0.82 -12.92 5.99
CA LEU A 241 -2.09 -12.60 5.37
C LEU A 241 -2.03 -11.18 4.79
N TYR A 242 -2.20 -11.06 3.49
CA TYR A 242 -2.43 -9.79 2.81
C TYR A 242 -3.92 -9.62 2.55
N PHE A 243 -4.51 -8.59 3.18
CA PHE A 243 -5.91 -8.24 3.04
C PHE A 243 -6.06 -6.88 2.36
N PRO A 244 -5.95 -6.79 1.02
CA PRO A 244 -6.27 -5.60 0.27
C PRO A 244 -7.78 -5.47 0.12
N MET A 245 -8.39 -4.67 1.00
CA MET A 245 -9.82 -4.38 0.96
C MET A 245 -10.20 -3.69 -0.35
N PRO A 246 -11.42 -3.90 -0.87
CA PRO A 246 -11.95 -3.17 -2.01
C PRO A 246 -12.61 -1.85 -1.61
N SER A 247 -12.66 -1.55 -0.33
CA SER A 247 -13.47 -0.47 0.28
C SER A 247 -12.62 0.66 0.89
N PRO A 248 -13.18 1.86 0.91
CA PRO A 248 -14.48 2.30 0.39
C PRO A 248 -14.46 2.76 -1.11
N HIS A 249 -13.67 2.12 -1.97
CA HIS A 249 -13.64 2.36 -3.42
C HIS A 249 -14.99 2.04 -4.09
N THR A 250 -15.24 2.61 -5.28
CA THR A 250 -16.42 2.28 -6.10
C THR A 250 -16.37 0.82 -6.62
N PRO A 251 -17.55 0.15 -6.74
CA PRO A 251 -18.87 0.64 -6.42
C PRO A 251 -19.04 0.77 -4.90
N ILE A 252 -19.60 1.91 -4.46
CA ILE A 252 -19.87 2.14 -3.05
C ILE A 252 -21.11 1.34 -2.68
N ALA A 253 -20.88 0.13 -2.14
CA ALA A 253 -21.92 -0.87 -1.93
C ALA A 253 -21.85 -1.46 -0.51
N PRO A 254 -22.18 -0.65 0.52
CA PRO A 254 -22.23 -1.18 1.89
C PRO A 254 -23.25 -2.30 1.99
N GLY A 255 -22.85 -3.41 2.63
CA GLY A 255 -23.63 -4.61 2.68
C GLY A 255 -24.50 -4.74 3.93
N GLY A 256 -25.57 -5.52 3.81
CA GLY A 256 -26.35 -6.01 4.92
C GLY A 256 -26.73 -4.95 5.95
N LYS A 257 -26.30 -5.17 7.20
CA LYS A 257 -26.55 -4.29 8.35
C LYS A 257 -25.88 -2.90 8.30
N PHE A 258 -24.95 -2.70 7.38
CA PHE A 258 -24.22 -1.42 7.25
C PHE A 258 -24.95 -0.40 6.39
N LYS A 259 -25.84 -0.84 5.52
CA LYS A 259 -26.60 0.05 4.63
C LYS A 259 -27.51 0.99 5.43
N GLY A 260 -27.25 2.30 5.36
CA GLY A 260 -27.98 3.34 6.05
C GLY A 260 -27.60 3.51 7.53
N ILE A 261 -26.59 2.81 8.04
CA ILE A 261 -26.23 2.80 9.47
C ILE A 261 -25.80 4.17 9.98
N THR A 262 -25.16 5.01 9.13
CA THR A 262 -24.72 6.34 9.53
C THR A 262 -25.80 7.40 9.38
N GLY A 263 -26.79 7.18 8.53
CA GLY A 263 -27.77 8.20 8.13
C GLY A 263 -27.16 9.35 7.31
N ILE A 264 -25.88 9.27 6.90
CA ILE A 264 -25.13 10.33 6.22
C ILE A 264 -25.05 10.06 4.71
N SER A 265 -24.38 8.98 4.33
CA SER A 265 -24.21 8.60 2.93
C SER A 265 -23.77 7.14 2.81
N PRO A 266 -23.96 6.51 1.62
CA PRO A 266 -23.43 5.16 1.38
C PRO A 266 -21.91 5.05 1.54
N TYR A 267 -21.15 6.13 1.27
CA TYR A 267 -19.71 6.13 1.49
C TYR A 267 -19.35 6.08 2.98
N ALA A 268 -20.05 6.86 3.80
CA ALA A 268 -19.88 6.83 5.25
C ALA A 268 -20.23 5.44 5.83
N ASP A 269 -21.31 4.82 5.34
CA ASP A 269 -21.72 3.46 5.72
C ASP A 269 -20.63 2.44 5.34
N PHE A 270 -20.05 2.57 4.14
CA PHE A 270 -19.02 1.67 3.65
C PHE A 270 -17.69 1.85 4.40
N LEU A 271 -17.41 3.06 4.88
CA LEU A 271 -16.27 3.31 5.76
C LEU A 271 -16.44 2.60 7.12
N VAL A 272 -17.66 2.61 7.68
CA VAL A 272 -17.98 1.86 8.91
C VAL A 272 -17.84 0.35 8.69
N GLU A 273 -18.26 -0.17 7.54
CA GLU A 273 -18.06 -1.58 7.18
C GLU A 273 -16.58 -1.92 7.00
N SER A 274 -15.77 -0.99 6.44
CA SER A 274 -14.31 -1.17 6.32
C SER A 274 -13.64 -1.29 7.69
N ASP A 275 -14.02 -0.44 8.64
CA ASP A 275 -13.55 -0.51 10.03
C ASP A 275 -13.98 -1.81 10.71
N TRP A 276 -15.25 -2.23 10.50
CA TRP A 276 -15.74 -3.51 11.01
C TRP A 276 -14.91 -4.70 10.49
N ALA A 277 -14.54 -4.72 9.21
CA ALA A 277 -13.75 -5.81 8.64
C ALA A 277 -12.37 -5.94 9.32
N VAL A 278 -11.74 -4.80 9.66
CA VAL A 278 -10.52 -4.78 10.48
C VAL A 278 -10.79 -5.34 11.87
N GLY A 279 -11.91 -4.96 12.49
CA GLY A 279 -12.31 -5.40 13.82
C GLY A 279 -12.53 -6.92 13.90
N GLU A 280 -13.12 -7.53 12.89
CA GLU A 280 -13.34 -8.98 12.85
C GLU A 280 -12.03 -9.77 12.79
N ILE A 281 -11.02 -9.27 12.07
CA ILE A 281 -9.68 -9.89 12.05
C ILE A 281 -9.03 -9.79 13.43
N MET A 282 -9.09 -8.62 14.07
CA MET A 282 -8.54 -8.41 15.41
C MET A 282 -9.22 -9.32 16.43
N LYS A 283 -10.55 -9.43 16.35
CA LYS A 283 -11.35 -10.34 17.18
C LYS A 283 -10.96 -11.80 16.98
N ALA A 284 -10.76 -12.23 15.72
CA ALA A 284 -10.33 -13.61 15.43
C ALA A 284 -8.94 -13.92 16.01
N LEU A 285 -8.01 -12.96 16.01
CA LEU A 285 -6.69 -13.09 16.63
C LEU A 285 -6.82 -13.24 18.16
N ASP A 286 -7.68 -12.44 18.80
CA ASP A 286 -7.93 -12.51 20.25
C ASP A 286 -8.55 -13.88 20.64
N GLU A 287 -9.62 -14.30 19.96
CA GLU A 287 -10.34 -15.56 20.20
C GLU A 287 -9.45 -16.81 20.02
N THR A 288 -8.44 -16.70 19.17
CA THR A 288 -7.55 -17.81 18.88
C THR A 288 -6.26 -17.78 19.70
N GLY A 289 -6.03 -16.72 20.48
CA GLY A 289 -4.81 -16.52 21.26
C GLY A 289 -3.57 -16.24 20.41
N GLN A 290 -3.74 -15.77 19.18
CA GLN A 290 -2.63 -15.47 18.25
C GLN A 290 -2.23 -13.99 18.28
N ALA A 291 -2.99 -13.13 18.97
CA ALA A 291 -2.83 -11.67 18.95
C ALA A 291 -1.44 -11.20 19.38
N ASP A 292 -0.83 -11.83 20.41
CA ASP A 292 0.48 -11.45 20.96
C ASP A 292 1.64 -11.85 20.04
N ASN A 293 1.46 -12.90 19.22
CA ASN A 293 2.46 -13.33 18.25
C ASN A 293 2.13 -12.92 16.82
N THR A 294 1.42 -11.80 16.64
CA THR A 294 1.05 -11.30 15.31
C THR A 294 1.40 -9.83 15.16
N VAL A 295 2.15 -9.52 14.09
CA VAL A 295 2.36 -8.15 13.62
C VAL A 295 1.22 -7.78 12.68
N VAL A 296 0.57 -6.66 12.92
CA VAL A 296 -0.49 -6.14 12.04
C VAL A 296 -0.07 -4.78 11.51
N PHE A 297 0.06 -4.66 10.20
CA PHE A 297 0.18 -3.41 9.46
C PHE A 297 -1.20 -3.01 8.93
N PHE A 298 -1.60 -1.77 9.17
CA PHE A 298 -2.79 -1.18 8.56
C PHE A 298 -2.37 0.08 7.79
N THR A 299 -2.78 0.19 6.54
CA THR A 299 -2.54 1.35 5.69
C THR A 299 -3.57 1.45 4.56
N CYS A 300 -3.39 2.39 3.62
CA CYS A 300 -4.23 2.55 2.43
C CYS A 300 -3.41 2.79 1.17
N ASP A 301 -3.97 2.49 0.00
CA ASP A 301 -3.22 2.56 -1.26
C ASP A 301 -3.12 3.97 -1.86
N ASN A 302 -4.01 4.88 -1.53
CA ASN A 302 -3.96 6.30 -1.92
C ASN A 302 -4.91 7.16 -1.08
N GLY A 303 -4.87 8.46 -1.30
CA GLY A 303 -5.76 9.41 -0.65
C GLY A 303 -7.24 9.19 -0.95
N THR A 304 -8.10 9.84 -0.19
CA THR A 304 -9.56 9.72 -0.29
C THR A 304 -10.04 10.08 -1.70
N SER A 305 -10.95 9.28 -2.24
CA SER A 305 -11.54 9.51 -3.56
C SER A 305 -12.58 10.64 -3.52
N PRO A 306 -12.64 11.53 -4.53
CA PRO A 306 -13.73 12.51 -4.65
C PRO A 306 -15.11 11.85 -4.85
N LYS A 307 -15.17 10.55 -5.13
CA LYS A 307 -16.43 9.77 -5.15
C LYS A 307 -17.07 9.64 -3.76
N ALA A 308 -16.34 9.95 -2.70
CA ALA A 308 -16.86 10.11 -1.34
C ALA A 308 -17.92 11.22 -1.24
N ASN A 309 -17.97 12.16 -2.20
CA ASN A 309 -18.84 13.33 -2.21
C ASN A 309 -18.58 14.24 -0.99
N PHE A 310 -17.37 14.82 -0.94
CA PHE A 310 -16.95 15.69 0.16
C PHE A 310 -17.98 16.76 0.56
N PRO A 311 -18.67 17.48 -0.38
CA PRO A 311 -19.69 18.46 0.01
C PRO A 311 -20.82 17.86 0.84
N GLN A 312 -21.29 16.65 0.51
CA GLN A 312 -22.33 15.97 1.29
C GLN A 312 -21.83 15.57 2.69
N LEU A 313 -20.61 15.05 2.78
CA LEU A 313 -19.98 14.64 4.02
C LEU A 313 -19.72 15.86 4.91
N ASP A 314 -19.15 16.94 4.36
CA ASP A 314 -18.88 18.19 5.10
C ASP A 314 -20.15 18.82 5.66
N ALA A 315 -21.24 18.82 4.88
CA ALA A 315 -22.55 19.29 5.33
C ALA A 315 -23.12 18.48 6.50
N ALA A 316 -22.71 17.21 6.63
CA ALA A 316 -23.06 16.34 7.75
C ALA A 316 -22.01 16.39 8.89
N GLY A 317 -21.01 17.27 8.81
CA GLY A 317 -19.95 17.40 9.80
C GLY A 317 -18.88 16.31 9.71
N VAL A 318 -18.75 15.62 8.58
CA VAL A 318 -17.74 14.57 8.34
C VAL A 318 -16.66 15.09 7.39
N HIS A 319 -15.44 15.24 7.89
CA HIS A 319 -14.33 15.89 7.20
C HIS A 319 -13.21 14.90 6.86
N LEU A 320 -13.29 14.27 5.69
CA LEU A 320 -12.34 13.23 5.26
C LEU A 320 -11.15 13.75 4.44
N ASN A 321 -11.08 15.07 4.18
CA ASN A 321 -10.02 15.70 3.38
C ASN A 321 -9.77 17.16 3.82
N ALA A 322 -9.81 17.42 5.12
CA ALA A 322 -9.77 18.78 5.65
C ALA A 322 -8.36 19.34 5.83
N ASN A 323 -7.37 18.49 6.07
CA ASN A 323 -6.04 18.91 6.51
C ASN A 323 -5.04 19.05 5.35
N TRP A 324 -5.28 18.39 4.23
CA TRP A 324 -4.33 18.26 3.12
C TRP A 324 -4.93 18.76 1.81
N ARG A 325 -4.08 19.28 0.92
CA ARG A 325 -4.51 19.69 -0.41
C ARG A 325 -4.62 18.48 -1.33
N GLY A 326 -5.63 18.50 -2.23
CA GLY A 326 -5.84 17.46 -3.22
C GLY A 326 -6.49 16.21 -2.64
N TRP A 327 -6.57 15.17 -3.46
CA TRP A 327 -7.19 13.89 -3.15
C TRP A 327 -6.64 12.80 -4.09
N LYS A 328 -7.20 11.59 -4.06
CA LYS A 328 -6.85 10.50 -4.98
C LYS A 328 -6.44 11.02 -6.36
N ALA A 329 -5.40 10.44 -6.92
CA ALA A 329 -4.78 10.75 -8.21
C ALA A 329 -3.76 11.88 -8.23
N ASP A 330 -3.73 12.75 -7.24
CA ASP A 330 -2.91 13.96 -7.23
C ASP A 330 -1.46 13.73 -6.78
N ALA A 331 -0.60 14.69 -7.16
CA ALA A 331 0.75 14.82 -6.62
C ALA A 331 0.80 15.63 -5.31
N TYR A 332 -0.30 16.29 -4.91
CA TYR A 332 -0.45 16.96 -3.64
C TYR A 332 -0.56 15.98 -2.47
N GLU A 333 -0.29 16.43 -1.24
CA GLU A 333 -0.27 15.59 -0.05
C GLU A 333 -1.56 14.76 0.13
N GLY A 334 -2.73 15.32 -0.12
CA GLY A 334 -4.02 14.60 -0.03
C GLY A 334 -4.16 13.44 -1.02
N GLY A 335 -3.32 13.36 -2.06
CA GLY A 335 -3.33 12.27 -3.03
C GLY A 335 -2.61 11.00 -2.54
N HIS A 336 -1.63 11.15 -1.67
CA HIS A 336 -0.71 10.06 -1.30
C HIS A 336 -0.38 9.97 0.19
N ARG A 337 -0.83 10.91 1.04
CA ARG A 337 -0.70 10.80 2.49
C ARG A 337 -1.77 9.87 3.03
N VAL A 338 -1.33 8.75 3.61
CA VAL A 338 -2.20 7.64 4.02
C VAL A 338 -2.03 7.31 5.50
N PRO A 339 -3.04 6.72 6.17
CA PRO A 339 -2.84 6.20 7.51
C PRO A 339 -1.84 5.05 7.48
N PHE A 340 -0.98 4.97 8.50
CA PHE A 340 -0.06 3.85 8.66
C PHE A 340 0.08 3.53 10.14
N ILE A 341 -0.29 2.32 10.51
CA ILE A 341 -0.27 1.82 11.88
C ILE A 341 0.44 0.47 11.89
N VAL A 342 1.30 0.25 12.87
CA VAL A 342 1.90 -1.07 13.13
C VAL A 342 1.61 -1.47 14.56
N ARG A 343 0.93 -2.61 14.74
CA ARG A 343 0.68 -3.23 16.03
C ARG A 343 1.53 -4.48 16.18
N TRP A 344 2.32 -4.56 17.24
CA TRP A 344 3.09 -5.75 17.59
C TRP A 344 3.25 -5.82 19.12
N PRO A 345 2.36 -6.52 19.82
CA PRO A 345 2.38 -6.60 21.28
C PRO A 345 3.72 -7.08 21.83
N GLY A 346 4.16 -6.47 22.94
CA GLY A 346 5.44 -6.78 23.58
C GLY A 346 6.69 -6.35 22.80
N ARG A 347 6.55 -5.79 21.59
CA ARG A 347 7.66 -5.30 20.74
C ARG A 347 7.55 -3.83 20.38
N ILE A 348 6.34 -3.32 20.23
CA ILE A 348 6.04 -1.91 19.98
C ILE A 348 5.33 -1.36 21.21
N LYS A 349 5.75 -0.19 21.67
CA LYS A 349 5.10 0.50 22.79
C LYS A 349 3.71 1.00 22.35
N PRO A 350 2.62 0.59 23.02
CA PRO A 350 1.27 0.98 22.66
C PRO A 350 1.06 2.50 22.66
N GLY A 351 0.22 2.99 21.74
CA GLY A 351 -0.21 4.37 21.64
C GLY A 351 0.89 5.36 21.26
N THR A 352 2.01 4.88 20.70
CA THR A 352 3.11 5.76 20.28
C THR A 352 2.86 6.34 18.90
N ARG A 353 3.50 7.48 18.62
CA ARG A 353 3.48 8.18 17.33
C ARG A 353 4.89 8.44 16.84
N SER A 354 5.06 8.42 15.51
CA SER A 354 6.30 8.76 14.83
C SER A 354 6.02 9.78 13.73
N ASP A 355 6.86 10.82 13.65
CA ASP A 355 6.84 11.82 12.59
C ASP A 355 7.86 11.50 11.47
N GLU A 356 8.51 10.32 11.53
CA GLU A 356 9.39 9.87 10.46
C GLU A 356 8.62 9.74 9.14
N THR A 357 9.20 10.31 8.09
CA THR A 357 8.65 10.16 6.72
C THR A 357 8.90 8.75 6.23
N ILE A 358 7.83 8.02 5.91
CA ILE A 358 7.88 6.65 5.42
C ILE A 358 7.05 6.49 4.13
N VAL A 359 7.36 5.44 3.37
CA VAL A 359 6.65 5.06 2.15
C VAL A 359 6.20 3.61 2.24
N LEU A 360 5.10 3.24 1.60
CA LEU A 360 4.57 1.87 1.67
C LEU A 360 5.53 0.81 1.11
N THR A 361 6.54 1.18 0.34
CA THR A 361 7.64 0.28 -0.04
C THR A 361 8.37 -0.27 1.18
N ASP A 362 8.38 0.45 2.31
CA ASP A 362 9.13 0.12 3.53
C ASP A 362 8.62 -1.13 4.25
N ILE A 363 7.41 -1.58 3.92
CA ILE A 363 6.86 -2.84 4.45
C ILE A 363 7.76 -4.02 4.07
N MET A 364 8.32 -4.05 2.85
CA MET A 364 9.18 -5.14 2.37
C MET A 364 10.43 -5.29 3.24
N ALA A 365 11.24 -4.23 3.39
CA ALA A 365 12.47 -4.27 4.20
C ALA A 365 12.17 -4.42 5.70
N SER A 366 11.04 -3.89 6.18
CA SER A 366 10.61 -4.08 7.57
C SER A 366 10.26 -5.53 7.86
N CYS A 367 9.54 -6.18 6.96
CA CYS A 367 9.24 -7.61 7.08
C CYS A 367 10.52 -8.46 6.98
N ALA A 368 11.46 -8.13 6.09
CA ALA A 368 12.77 -8.79 6.05
C ALA A 368 13.49 -8.66 7.40
N GLY A 369 13.49 -7.47 8.01
CA GLY A 369 14.05 -7.25 9.35
C GLY A 369 13.32 -8.02 10.46
N ILE A 370 11.98 -8.17 10.39
CA ILE A 370 11.19 -9.00 11.32
C ILE A 370 11.60 -10.48 11.20
N LEU A 371 11.80 -10.95 9.99
CA LEU A 371 12.20 -12.33 9.68
C LEU A 371 13.68 -12.61 9.97
N GLY A 372 14.49 -11.55 10.13
CA GLY A 372 15.95 -11.67 10.26
C GLY A 372 16.62 -12.15 8.97
N THR A 373 16.02 -11.87 7.80
CA THR A 373 16.56 -12.23 6.48
C THR A 373 17.15 -11.00 5.79
N GLU A 374 18.17 -11.22 4.97
CA GLU A 374 18.77 -10.17 4.15
C GLU A 374 18.13 -10.13 2.77
N LEU A 375 17.93 -8.93 2.25
CA LEU A 375 17.45 -8.70 0.90
C LEU A 375 18.65 -8.59 -0.05
N SER A 376 18.57 -9.25 -1.19
CA SER A 376 19.60 -9.14 -2.23
C SER A 376 19.64 -7.71 -2.83
N ALA A 377 20.79 -7.34 -3.40
CA ALA A 377 21.05 -5.99 -3.90
C ALA A 377 20.08 -5.49 -4.98
N ASN A 378 19.42 -6.42 -5.71
CA ASN A 378 18.43 -6.14 -6.76
C ASN A 378 16.98 -6.27 -6.27
N THR A 379 16.76 -6.22 -4.96
CA THR A 379 15.45 -6.39 -4.32
C THR A 379 15.16 -5.18 -3.43
N ALA A 380 13.90 -4.76 -3.40
CA ALA A 380 13.41 -3.70 -2.51
C ALA A 380 14.24 -2.39 -2.58
N GLU A 381 14.58 -1.98 -3.79
CA GLU A 381 15.50 -0.88 -4.10
C GLU A 381 15.06 0.48 -3.52
N ASP A 382 13.80 0.59 -3.12
CA ASP A 382 13.22 1.83 -2.57
C ASP A 382 12.61 1.60 -1.17
N SER A 383 13.06 0.57 -0.46
CA SER A 383 12.50 0.15 0.83
C SER A 383 13.53 0.30 1.95
N VAL A 384 13.13 0.87 3.08
CA VAL A 384 13.93 0.96 4.30
C VAL A 384 13.27 0.19 5.44
N ASN A 385 14.08 -0.32 6.36
CA ASN A 385 13.61 -1.08 7.50
C ASN A 385 13.13 -0.15 8.63
N LEU A 386 11.85 -0.24 8.98
CA LEU A 386 11.21 0.56 10.04
C LEU A 386 11.47 0.03 11.46
N LEU A 387 12.05 -1.17 11.63
CA LEU A 387 12.23 -1.78 12.94
C LEU A 387 12.96 -0.91 13.98
N PRO A 388 13.99 -0.12 13.63
CA PRO A 388 14.62 0.79 14.59
C PRO A 388 13.63 1.76 15.22
N VAL A 389 12.78 2.39 14.40
CA VAL A 389 11.73 3.31 14.87
C VAL A 389 10.64 2.56 15.63
N LEU A 390 10.16 1.42 15.11
CA LEU A 390 9.13 0.60 15.75
C LEU A 390 9.52 0.13 17.16
N ARG A 391 10.83 -0.05 17.41
CA ARG A 391 11.39 -0.40 18.72
C ARG A 391 11.67 0.82 19.62
N GLY A 392 11.27 2.02 19.19
CA GLY A 392 11.48 3.26 19.94
C GLY A 392 12.89 3.84 19.86
N GLY A 393 13.70 3.40 18.91
CA GLY A 393 15.01 3.97 18.65
C GLY A 393 14.92 5.38 18.10
N LYS A 394 15.76 6.28 18.59
CA LYS A 394 15.92 7.61 17.99
C LYS A 394 16.75 7.47 16.73
N MET A 395 16.25 8.07 15.64
CA MET A 395 16.98 8.14 14.39
C MET A 395 17.95 9.33 14.42
N GLU A 396 19.23 9.09 14.16
CA GLU A 396 20.23 10.16 14.01
C GLU A 396 20.08 10.91 12.67
N LYS A 397 19.53 10.24 11.68
CA LYS A 397 19.24 10.76 10.35
C LYS A 397 17.84 10.28 9.92
N PRO A 398 17.16 11.02 9.05
CA PRO A 398 15.89 10.56 8.47
C PRO A 398 16.03 9.17 7.84
N LEU A 399 14.99 8.35 7.93
CA LEU A 399 14.95 7.02 7.31
C LEU A 399 15.20 7.10 5.78
N HIS A 400 14.61 8.10 5.14
CA HIS A 400 14.80 8.40 3.74
C HIS A 400 15.49 9.75 3.54
N ASP A 401 16.54 9.79 2.70
CA ASP A 401 17.10 11.06 2.21
C ASP A 401 16.07 11.81 1.37
N VAL A 402 15.35 11.08 0.51
CA VAL A 402 14.27 11.58 -0.33
C VAL A 402 13.16 10.55 -0.45
N VAL A 403 11.93 11.02 -0.59
CA VAL A 403 10.77 10.21 -1.00
C VAL A 403 10.19 10.74 -2.31
N ILE A 404 9.71 9.84 -3.16
CA ILE A 404 9.21 10.19 -4.50
C ILE A 404 7.77 9.73 -4.62
N HIS A 405 6.91 10.64 -5.09
CA HIS A 405 5.51 10.37 -5.33
C HIS A 405 5.20 10.53 -6.81
N HIS A 406 4.16 9.88 -7.26
CA HIS A 406 3.79 9.81 -8.66
C HIS A 406 2.28 9.98 -8.81
N SER A 407 1.86 10.99 -9.55
CA SER A 407 0.43 11.20 -9.82
C SER A 407 -0.12 10.19 -10.83
N VAL A 408 -1.43 10.12 -10.97
CA VAL A 408 -2.08 9.27 -11.99
C VAL A 408 -1.61 9.59 -13.42
N SER A 409 -1.33 10.84 -13.71
CA SER A 409 -0.87 11.27 -15.04
C SER A 409 0.65 11.08 -15.26
N GLY A 410 1.37 10.56 -14.27
CA GLY A 410 2.80 10.30 -14.38
C GLY A 410 3.68 11.49 -13.98
N HIS A 411 3.12 12.51 -13.34
CA HIS A 411 3.91 13.63 -12.83
C HIS A 411 4.57 13.25 -11.52
N PHE A 412 5.85 13.57 -11.41
CA PHE A 412 6.64 13.32 -10.21
C PHE A 412 6.51 14.44 -9.19
N ALA A 413 6.52 14.05 -7.92
CA ALA A 413 6.89 14.91 -6.81
C ALA A 413 8.04 14.27 -6.04
N ILE A 414 9.02 15.07 -5.63
CA ILE A 414 10.11 14.64 -4.76
C ILE A 414 10.09 15.46 -3.49
N ARG A 415 10.26 14.80 -2.36
CA ARG A 415 10.35 15.43 -1.04
C ARG A 415 11.67 15.10 -0.37
N LYS A 416 12.29 16.12 0.25
CA LYS A 416 13.47 16.02 1.10
C LYS A 416 13.24 16.84 2.37
N GLY A 417 13.07 16.17 3.49
CA GLY A 417 12.64 16.82 4.72
C GLY A 417 11.33 17.57 4.53
N GLN A 418 11.32 18.87 4.83
CA GLN A 418 10.12 19.71 4.66
C GLN A 418 9.88 20.22 3.24
N TRP A 419 10.86 20.13 2.35
CA TRP A 419 10.76 20.66 0.99
C TRP A 419 10.20 19.65 0.00
N LYS A 420 9.18 20.06 -0.75
CA LYS A 420 8.54 19.23 -1.78
C LYS A 420 8.49 19.97 -3.11
N LEU A 421 9.04 19.33 -4.15
CA LEU A 421 9.05 19.83 -5.54
C LEU A 421 8.11 18.96 -6.38
N LEU A 422 7.11 19.58 -7.03
CA LEU A 422 6.22 18.95 -7.99
C LEU A 422 6.61 19.35 -9.42
N LEU A 423 6.65 18.38 -10.33
CA LEU A 423 6.97 18.54 -11.73
C LEU A 423 5.70 18.65 -12.60
N CYS A 424 4.78 19.51 -12.20
CA CYS A 424 3.51 19.78 -12.87
C CYS A 424 3.02 21.20 -12.56
N ARG A 425 2.12 21.72 -13.42
CA ARG A 425 1.51 23.04 -13.24
C ARG A 425 0.35 23.04 -12.24
N GLY A 426 -0.44 21.99 -12.29
CA GLY A 426 -1.63 21.78 -11.46
C GLY A 426 -1.44 20.66 -10.46
N SER A 427 -2.51 19.92 -10.18
CA SER A 427 -2.48 18.80 -9.23
C SER A 427 -1.72 17.58 -9.75
N GLY A 428 -1.44 17.52 -11.04
CA GLY A 428 -0.95 16.31 -11.70
C GLY A 428 -2.01 15.20 -11.81
N GLY A 429 -3.20 15.40 -11.25
CA GLY A 429 -4.28 14.43 -11.15
C GLY A 429 -5.66 15.00 -11.38
N TRP A 430 -6.57 14.84 -10.40
CA TRP A 430 -8.00 15.11 -10.56
C TRP A 430 -8.50 16.36 -9.86
N SER A 431 -7.80 16.87 -8.83
CA SER A 431 -8.23 18.09 -8.14
C SER A 431 -7.90 19.35 -8.94
N PRO A 432 -8.65 20.44 -8.74
CA PRO A 432 -8.35 21.73 -9.37
C PRO A 432 -7.07 22.39 -8.77
N PRO A 433 -6.32 23.15 -9.59
CA PRO A 433 -6.44 23.17 -11.04
C PRO A 433 -5.85 21.90 -11.67
N ARG A 434 -6.56 21.29 -12.63
CA ARG A 434 -6.01 20.22 -13.46
C ARG A 434 -4.97 20.79 -14.41
N GLU A 435 -4.10 19.95 -15.01
CA GLU A 435 -3.01 20.41 -15.90
C GLU A 435 -3.49 21.31 -17.04
N ALA A 436 -4.64 21.01 -17.66
CA ALA A 436 -5.22 21.83 -18.73
C ALA A 436 -5.66 23.22 -18.22
N GLU A 437 -6.28 23.28 -17.04
CA GLU A 437 -6.72 24.52 -16.39
C GLU A 437 -5.49 25.36 -15.97
N ALA A 438 -4.52 24.72 -15.34
CA ALA A 438 -3.27 25.33 -14.91
C ALA A 438 -2.47 25.91 -16.10
N THR A 439 -2.51 25.22 -17.25
CA THR A 439 -1.90 25.69 -18.49
C THR A 439 -2.59 26.93 -19.04
N LYS A 440 -3.94 26.94 -19.05
CA LYS A 440 -4.72 28.13 -19.47
C LYS A 440 -4.48 29.34 -18.56
N GLN A 441 -4.25 29.09 -17.26
CA GLN A 441 -3.94 30.11 -16.28
C GLN A 441 -2.45 30.55 -16.29
N ASN A 442 -1.63 30.01 -17.19
CA ASN A 442 -0.17 30.22 -17.23
C ASN A 442 0.54 29.97 -15.91
N LEU A 443 0.07 29.02 -15.10
CA LEU A 443 0.74 28.66 -13.85
C LEU A 443 2.14 28.10 -14.11
N PRO A 444 3.08 28.28 -13.18
CA PRO A 444 4.45 27.76 -13.31
C PRO A 444 4.47 26.25 -13.56
N MET A 445 5.43 25.77 -14.37
CA MET A 445 5.61 24.34 -14.67
C MET A 445 6.10 23.52 -13.47
N LEU A 446 6.61 24.21 -12.46
CA LEU A 446 7.15 23.64 -11.23
C LEU A 446 6.45 24.26 -10.04
N GLN A 447 6.30 23.49 -8.98
CA GLN A 447 5.78 23.96 -7.72
C GLN A 447 6.72 23.50 -6.61
N LEU A 448 7.16 24.43 -5.75
CA LEU A 448 7.99 24.15 -4.59
C LEU A 448 7.24 24.58 -3.33
N TYR A 449 7.16 23.69 -2.36
CA TYR A 449 6.47 23.92 -1.09
C TYR A 449 7.39 23.63 0.10
N ASP A 450 7.20 24.42 1.16
CA ASP A 450 7.75 24.15 2.48
C ASP A 450 6.61 23.61 3.36
N LEU A 451 6.53 22.29 3.49
CA LEU A 451 5.44 21.62 4.19
C LEU A 451 5.42 21.88 5.71
N ALA A 452 6.52 22.34 6.30
CA ALA A 452 6.55 22.70 7.71
C ALA A 452 5.74 23.99 8.00
N SER A 453 5.82 24.96 7.08
CA SER A 453 5.10 26.24 7.21
C SER A 453 3.80 26.29 6.40
N ASP A 454 3.68 25.43 5.37
CA ASP A 454 2.54 25.38 4.43
C ASP A 454 2.15 23.92 4.12
N PRO A 455 1.60 23.17 5.09
CA PRO A 455 1.20 21.78 4.88
C PRO A 455 0.07 21.61 3.85
N LYS A 456 -0.65 22.72 3.54
CA LYS A 456 -1.70 22.74 2.50
C LYS A 456 -1.20 23.09 1.10
N GLU A 457 0.11 23.20 0.89
CA GLU A 457 0.71 23.43 -0.44
C GLU A 457 0.05 24.60 -1.18
N SER A 458 -0.22 25.70 -0.45
CA SER A 458 -0.96 26.87 -0.97
C SER A 458 -0.05 27.89 -1.63
N LYS A 459 1.22 27.97 -1.20
CA LYS A 459 2.17 29.02 -1.61
C LYS A 459 3.34 28.44 -2.39
N ASN A 460 3.29 28.55 -3.72
CA ASN A 460 4.39 28.10 -4.58
C ASN A 460 5.64 28.99 -4.40
N LEU A 461 6.72 28.42 -3.89
CA LEU A 461 7.98 29.08 -3.57
C LEU A 461 9.08 28.90 -4.63
N GLN A 462 8.79 28.27 -5.78
CA GLN A 462 9.80 27.91 -6.78
C GLN A 462 10.61 29.10 -7.31
N ALA A 463 10.01 30.28 -7.43
CA ALA A 463 10.68 31.50 -7.88
C ALA A 463 11.57 32.12 -6.79
N LYS A 464 11.18 31.93 -5.52
CA LYS A 464 11.92 32.47 -4.36
C LYS A 464 13.15 31.63 -4.01
N TYR A 465 13.08 30.30 -4.23
CA TYR A 465 14.14 29.35 -3.85
C TYR A 465 14.61 28.50 -5.06
N PRO A 466 15.17 29.12 -6.11
CA PRO A 466 15.59 28.38 -7.33
C PRO A 466 16.69 27.35 -7.07
N ASP A 467 17.55 27.57 -6.07
CA ASP A 467 18.61 26.62 -5.74
C ASP A 467 18.05 25.37 -5.05
N LYS A 468 16.97 25.51 -4.25
CA LYS A 468 16.26 24.36 -3.69
C LYS A 468 15.57 23.53 -4.79
N VAL A 469 15.03 24.19 -5.82
CA VAL A 469 14.49 23.50 -7.00
C VAL A 469 15.58 22.67 -7.70
N LYS A 470 16.78 23.26 -7.90
CA LYS A 470 17.92 22.55 -8.53
C LYS A 470 18.39 21.37 -7.69
N GLU A 471 18.48 21.53 -6.36
CA GLU A 471 18.87 20.47 -5.42
C GLU A 471 17.92 19.28 -5.55
N LEU A 472 16.61 19.50 -5.39
CA LEU A 472 15.61 18.42 -5.45
C LEU A 472 15.53 17.77 -6.83
N ALA A 473 15.69 18.55 -7.89
CA ALA A 473 15.76 18.02 -9.26
C ALA A 473 17.00 17.13 -9.47
N ALA A 474 18.15 17.51 -8.89
CA ALA A 474 19.36 16.69 -8.94
C ALA A 474 19.21 15.38 -8.15
N ASP A 475 18.56 15.42 -6.97
CA ASP A 475 18.26 14.23 -6.19
C ASP A 475 17.31 13.29 -6.94
N LEU A 476 16.27 13.82 -7.59
CA LEU A 476 15.37 13.03 -8.44
C LEU A 476 16.12 12.39 -9.62
N ALA A 477 16.98 13.16 -10.29
CA ALA A 477 17.82 12.65 -11.38
C ALA A 477 18.76 11.53 -10.90
N LYS A 478 19.32 11.66 -9.69
CA LYS A 478 20.12 10.61 -9.05
C LYS A 478 19.30 9.34 -8.82
N ALA A 479 18.07 9.47 -8.30
CA ALA A 479 17.17 8.32 -8.08
C ALA A 479 16.81 7.62 -9.40
N PHE A 480 16.62 8.38 -10.48
CA PHE A 480 16.41 7.82 -11.81
C PHE A 480 17.63 7.04 -12.31
N ARG A 481 18.81 7.65 -12.27
CA ARG A 481 20.05 7.02 -12.77
C ARG A 481 20.46 5.80 -11.96
N ASN A 482 20.34 5.87 -10.64
CA ASN A 482 20.78 4.77 -9.78
C ASN A 482 19.82 3.58 -9.79
N GLY A 483 18.59 3.75 -10.29
CA GLY A 483 17.56 2.70 -10.26
C GLY A 483 17.09 2.33 -8.85
N ARG A 484 17.44 3.17 -7.84
CA ARG A 484 17.10 3.00 -6.42
C ARG A 484 17.20 4.31 -5.66
N THR A 485 16.51 4.40 -4.52
CA THR A 485 16.62 5.51 -3.55
C THR A 485 17.42 5.13 -2.31
N THR A 486 17.57 3.84 -2.03
CA THR A 486 18.37 3.31 -0.91
C THR A 486 19.84 3.11 -1.29
N PRO A 487 20.78 2.99 -0.32
CA PRO A 487 22.16 2.64 -0.59
C PRO A 487 22.28 1.28 -1.30
N GLY A 488 23.23 1.14 -2.21
CA GLY A 488 23.52 -0.12 -2.90
C GLY A 488 23.96 0.07 -4.35
N PRO A 489 24.23 -1.03 -5.09
CA PRO A 489 24.67 -0.97 -6.48
C PRO A 489 23.56 -0.46 -7.39
N HIS A 490 23.97 0.14 -8.49
CA HIS A 490 23.06 0.59 -9.55
C HIS A 490 22.13 -0.52 -10.01
N GLN A 491 20.84 -0.18 -10.19
CA GLN A 491 19.80 -1.08 -10.71
C GLN A 491 19.18 -0.49 -11.98
N GLN A 492 18.75 -1.36 -12.87
CA GLN A 492 18.12 -0.94 -14.11
C GLN A 492 16.61 -0.72 -13.94
N ASN A 493 16.10 0.39 -14.48
CA ASN A 493 14.66 0.63 -14.59
C ASN A 493 14.14 -0.03 -15.88
N GLU A 494 13.00 -0.74 -15.77
CA GLU A 494 12.33 -1.31 -16.94
C GLU A 494 11.71 -0.20 -17.80
N GLY A 495 11.80 -0.36 -19.14
CA GLY A 495 11.20 0.60 -20.07
C GLY A 495 11.76 2.03 -19.93
N TRP A 496 12.97 2.18 -19.41
CA TRP A 496 13.71 3.44 -19.43
C TRP A 496 14.24 3.74 -20.85
N PRO A 497 14.31 5.01 -21.31
CA PRO A 497 14.27 6.22 -20.49
C PRO A 497 12.86 6.74 -20.19
N TYR A 498 12.68 7.30 -19.00
CA TYR A 498 11.48 8.09 -18.69
C TYR A 498 11.55 9.40 -19.49
N VAL A 499 10.52 9.67 -20.29
CA VAL A 499 10.48 10.90 -21.10
C VAL A 499 10.02 12.07 -20.24
N VAL A 500 10.96 12.88 -19.79
CA VAL A 500 10.66 14.19 -19.20
C VAL A 500 10.31 15.16 -20.33
N PRO A 501 9.17 15.87 -20.30
CA PRO A 501 8.80 16.80 -21.36
C PRO A 501 9.89 17.86 -21.64
N LYS A 502 10.20 18.10 -22.92
CA LYS A 502 11.26 19.06 -23.34
C LYS A 502 11.19 20.43 -22.63
N PRO A 503 10.01 21.07 -22.47
CA PRO A 503 9.92 22.35 -21.76
C PRO A 503 10.33 22.24 -20.28
N LEU A 504 10.12 21.08 -19.66
CA LEU A 504 10.54 20.83 -18.28
C LEU A 504 12.05 20.64 -18.18
N LEU A 505 12.67 19.92 -19.14
CA LEU A 505 14.13 19.75 -19.22
C LEU A 505 14.87 21.10 -19.41
N GLN A 506 14.25 22.05 -20.11
CA GLN A 506 14.83 23.40 -20.23
C GLN A 506 14.86 24.14 -18.90
N LYS A 507 13.90 23.85 -18.01
CA LYS A 507 13.81 24.46 -16.67
C LYS A 507 14.70 23.76 -15.64
N ILE A 508 14.84 22.46 -15.75
CA ILE A 508 15.62 21.60 -14.85
C ILE A 508 16.50 20.64 -15.67
N PRO A 509 17.60 21.17 -16.25
CA PRO A 509 18.50 20.37 -17.09
C PRO A 509 19.16 19.20 -16.35
N GLN A 510 19.14 19.20 -15.01
CA GLN A 510 19.60 18.08 -14.17
C GLN A 510 18.87 16.78 -14.47
N LEU A 511 17.61 16.84 -14.96
CA LEU A 511 16.83 15.68 -15.38
C LEU A 511 17.16 15.19 -16.79
N ALA A 512 17.96 15.95 -17.55
CA ALA A 512 18.46 15.49 -18.83
C ALA A 512 19.52 14.40 -18.59
N ASP A 513 19.22 13.17 -19.00
CA ASP A 513 20.24 12.12 -19.01
C ASP A 513 21.04 12.23 -20.32
N PRO A 514 22.37 12.38 -20.27
CA PRO A 514 23.20 12.42 -21.48
C PRO A 514 23.14 11.13 -22.30
N LYS A 515 22.66 10.01 -21.73
CA LYS A 515 22.42 8.75 -22.43
C LYS A 515 21.04 8.65 -23.09
N ILE A 516 20.13 9.59 -22.80
CA ILE A 516 18.80 9.66 -23.41
C ILE A 516 18.89 10.51 -24.67
N LYS A 517 19.07 9.87 -25.79
CA LYS A 517 18.86 10.53 -27.09
C LYS A 517 17.37 10.87 -27.21
N SER A 518 17.10 12.16 -27.37
CA SER A 518 15.77 12.77 -27.59
C SER A 518 15.02 12.14 -28.76
#